data_9a546cc98fe7402f3362c8a9fd088f8f
#
_entry.id   9a546cc98fe7402f3362c8a9fd088f8f
#
_cell.length_a   1.000
_cell.length_b   1.000
_cell.length_c   1.000
_cell.angle_alpha   90.00
_cell.angle_beta   90.00
_cell.angle_gamma   90.00
#
_symmetry.space_group_name_H-M   'P 1'
#
loop_
_entity.id
_entity.type
_entity.pdbx_description
1 polymer ?
#
loop_
_entity_poly.entity_id
_entity_poly.type
_entity_poly.pdbx_seq_one_letter_code
_entity_poly.pdbx_strand_id
1 'polypeptide(L)'
;SRAANGVIVITSKKGRFGEQAQLSIRASYGWSQMAGDNMDMMNADEYIKFSQMIGNKVPDEAYELVYKYGVDTNWLDEFFESAAPTYSLEAALQGGGEKASYYVSLGHLDQQGIITKSGMRRTTLRATVDSKVNDWFRLGAQVNLGYTKNETNVYSNLIYNGEGVNLNNPIVMARMARPYDSARYWTRAADGSIQFGERADRLLYTALWRPDFSE
;
A
#
# COMPACT_ATOMS: atom_id res chain seq x y z
N SER A 1 38.06 8.44 -21.98
CA SER A 1 37.34 7.21 -21.57
C SER A 1 36.38 7.57 -20.43
N ARG A 2 35.07 7.59 -20.70
CA ARG A 2 34.02 7.91 -19.71
C ARG A 2 33.48 6.68 -18.98
N ALA A 3 34.12 5.52 -19.07
CA ALA A 3 33.65 4.25 -18.53
C ALA A 3 34.59 3.67 -17.48
N ALA A 4 35.20 4.50 -16.63
CA ALA A 4 36.12 4.04 -15.59
C ALA A 4 35.48 3.09 -14.56
N ASN A 5 34.15 3.13 -14.41
CA ASN A 5 33.40 2.33 -13.42
C ASN A 5 32.53 1.22 -14.04
N GLY A 6 32.75 0.87 -15.29
CA GLY A 6 31.96 -0.14 -16.01
C GLY A 6 30.76 0.43 -16.75
N VAL A 7 30.17 -0.38 -17.65
CA VAL A 7 28.99 -0.02 -18.44
C VAL A 7 27.94 -1.11 -18.28
N ILE A 8 26.72 -0.74 -17.93
CA ILE A 8 25.56 -1.62 -17.96
C ILE A 8 24.82 -1.41 -19.28
N VAL A 9 24.80 -2.44 -20.11
CA VAL A 9 24.05 -2.42 -21.38
C VAL A 9 22.73 -3.16 -21.17
N ILE A 10 21.60 -2.46 -21.32
CA ILE A 10 20.27 -3.06 -21.24
C ILE A 10 19.75 -3.27 -22.65
N THR A 11 19.59 -4.54 -23.04
CA THR A 11 18.98 -4.90 -24.32
C THR A 11 17.53 -5.30 -24.10
N SER A 12 16.62 -4.58 -24.74
CA SER A 12 15.19 -4.86 -24.69
C SER A 12 14.82 -6.09 -25.53
N LYS A 13 13.79 -6.84 -25.10
CA LYS A 13 13.23 -7.92 -25.91
C LYS A 13 12.72 -7.39 -27.24
N LYS A 14 13.03 -8.10 -28.31
CA LYS A 14 12.64 -7.81 -29.70
C LYS A 14 12.24 -9.12 -30.38
N GLY A 15 11.39 -9.02 -31.41
CA GLY A 15 11.14 -10.13 -32.31
C GLY A 15 12.39 -10.46 -33.15
N ARG A 16 12.45 -11.64 -33.67
CA ARG A 16 13.53 -12.08 -34.57
C ARG A 16 12.98 -12.39 -35.92
N PHE A 17 13.74 -12.01 -36.96
CA PHE A 17 13.39 -12.35 -38.34
C PHE A 17 13.40 -13.86 -38.54
N GLY A 18 12.40 -14.39 -39.28
CA GLY A 18 12.27 -15.81 -39.55
C GLY A 18 11.81 -16.67 -38.38
N GLU A 19 11.43 -16.06 -37.28
CA GLU A 19 10.93 -16.78 -36.08
C GLU A 19 9.42 -16.93 -36.14
N GLN A 20 8.93 -18.14 -35.87
CA GLN A 20 7.48 -18.37 -35.75
C GLN A 20 6.88 -17.56 -34.58
N ALA A 21 5.61 -17.19 -34.75
CA ALA A 21 4.89 -16.44 -33.72
C ALA A 21 4.83 -17.25 -32.43
N GLN A 22 5.25 -16.65 -31.32
CA GLN A 22 5.23 -17.21 -29.98
C GLN A 22 4.44 -16.30 -29.07
N LEU A 23 3.40 -16.88 -28.43
CA LEU A 23 2.65 -16.23 -27.38
C LEU A 23 3.15 -16.73 -26.02
N SER A 24 3.50 -15.84 -25.14
CA SER A 24 3.81 -16.14 -23.75
C SER A 24 2.84 -15.43 -22.81
N ILE A 25 2.30 -16.14 -21.85
CA ILE A 25 1.43 -15.59 -20.81
C ILE A 25 2.05 -15.96 -19.47
N ARG A 26 2.20 -14.96 -18.62
CA ARG A 26 2.67 -15.13 -17.26
C ARG A 26 1.67 -14.50 -16.30
N ALA A 27 1.20 -15.27 -15.35
CA ALA A 27 0.39 -14.79 -14.25
C ALA A 27 1.12 -15.08 -12.94
N SER A 28 1.09 -14.15 -12.01
CA SER A 28 1.56 -14.37 -10.64
C SER A 28 0.58 -13.78 -9.64
N TYR A 29 0.48 -14.46 -8.52
CA TYR A 29 -0.28 -14.05 -7.36
C TYR A 29 0.61 -14.18 -6.12
N GLY A 30 0.56 -13.21 -5.26
CA GLY A 30 1.28 -13.21 -4.00
C GLY A 30 0.55 -12.37 -2.97
N TRP A 31 1.02 -12.40 -1.76
CA TRP A 31 0.56 -11.49 -0.71
C TRP A 31 1.73 -11.04 0.13
N SER A 32 1.60 -9.85 0.66
CA SER A 32 2.55 -9.25 1.61
C SER A 32 1.85 -9.08 2.94
N GLN A 33 2.60 -9.26 4.01
CA GLN A 33 2.14 -8.99 5.37
C GLN A 33 3.24 -8.26 6.13
N MET A 34 2.89 -7.60 7.21
CA MET A 34 3.88 -7.02 8.09
C MET A 34 4.76 -8.14 8.67
N ALA A 35 6.08 -7.96 8.61
CA ALA A 35 7.00 -8.87 9.30
C ALA A 35 6.70 -8.80 10.81
N GLY A 36 6.76 -9.96 11.48
CA GLY A 36 6.34 -10.09 12.87
C GLY A 36 6.85 -8.95 13.76
N ASP A 37 5.96 -8.40 14.55
CA ASP A 37 6.30 -7.39 15.55
C ASP A 37 6.67 -8.12 16.84
N ASN A 38 7.89 -7.88 17.34
CA ASN A 38 8.37 -8.46 18.61
C ASN A 38 7.93 -7.61 19.82
N MET A 39 7.04 -6.64 19.63
CA MET A 39 6.52 -5.80 20.72
C MET A 39 5.08 -6.15 21.00
N ASP A 40 4.86 -6.79 22.14
CA ASP A 40 3.52 -6.99 22.66
C ASP A 40 2.95 -5.64 23.12
N MET A 41 1.83 -5.24 22.56
CA MET A 41 1.12 -4.03 22.95
C MET A 41 0.19 -4.33 24.12
N MET A 42 0.07 -3.38 25.03
CA MET A 42 -0.90 -3.49 26.13
C MET A 42 -2.32 -3.49 25.55
N ASN A 43 -3.18 -4.36 26.09
CA ASN A 43 -4.61 -4.27 25.87
C ASN A 43 -5.22 -3.08 26.65
N ALA A 44 -6.51 -2.80 26.44
CA ALA A 44 -7.15 -1.63 27.04
C ALA A 44 -7.16 -1.66 28.57
N ASP A 45 -7.39 -2.83 29.17
CA ASP A 45 -7.38 -2.99 30.62
C ASP A 45 -5.98 -2.81 31.23
N GLU A 46 -4.97 -3.42 30.61
CA GLU A 46 -3.56 -3.26 31.01
C GLU A 46 -3.11 -1.81 30.90
N TYR A 47 -3.50 -1.13 29.82
CA TYR A 47 -3.14 0.26 29.60
C TYR A 47 -3.79 1.19 30.64
N ILE A 48 -5.05 0.96 31.00
CA ILE A 48 -5.74 1.71 32.07
C ILE A 48 -5.04 1.52 33.41
N LYS A 49 -4.74 0.27 33.78
CA LYS A 49 -4.03 -0.05 35.02
C LYS A 49 -2.63 0.56 35.07
N PHE A 50 -1.89 0.47 33.98
CA PHE A 50 -0.58 1.09 33.88
C PHE A 50 -0.67 2.62 34.01
N SER A 51 -1.63 3.26 33.32
CA SER A 51 -1.83 4.70 33.41
C SER A 51 -2.13 5.16 34.84
N GLN A 52 -2.97 4.41 35.58
CA GLN A 52 -3.25 4.68 37.00
C GLN A 52 -1.99 4.53 37.85
N MET A 53 -1.19 3.49 37.64
CA MET A 53 0.03 3.21 38.39
C MET A 53 1.05 4.37 38.28
N ILE A 54 1.17 4.98 37.10
CA ILE A 54 2.08 6.11 36.88
C ILE A 54 1.46 7.48 37.14
N GLY A 55 0.24 7.50 37.70
CA GLY A 55 -0.46 8.73 38.09
C GLY A 55 -1.09 9.50 36.92
N ASN A 56 -1.22 8.91 35.76
CA ASN A 56 -1.92 9.52 34.63
C ASN A 56 -3.44 9.41 34.84
N LYS A 57 -4.13 10.51 34.53
CA LYS A 57 -5.60 10.52 34.58
C LYS A 57 -6.16 9.81 33.36
N VAL A 58 -7.01 8.81 33.58
CA VAL A 58 -7.80 8.12 32.56
C VAL A 58 -9.19 8.75 32.54
N PRO A 59 -9.74 9.12 31.36
CA PRO A 59 -11.09 9.66 31.26
C PRO A 59 -12.15 8.65 31.70
N ASP A 60 -13.25 9.13 32.30
CA ASP A 60 -14.34 8.26 32.74
C ASP A 60 -14.99 7.46 31.61
N GLU A 61 -15.06 8.07 30.42
CA GLU A 61 -15.55 7.40 29.22
C GLU A 61 -14.72 6.18 28.82
N ALA A 62 -13.41 6.20 29.09
CA ALA A 62 -12.54 5.05 28.81
C ALA A 62 -12.94 3.82 29.62
N TYR A 63 -13.32 4.03 30.89
CA TYR A 63 -13.83 2.94 31.76
C TYR A 63 -15.14 2.40 31.21
N GLU A 64 -16.05 3.28 30.77
CA GLU A 64 -17.32 2.86 30.21
C GLU A 64 -17.12 2.10 28.90
N LEU A 65 -16.28 2.61 27.99
CA LEU A 65 -15.97 1.97 26.71
C LEU A 65 -15.37 0.57 26.89
N VAL A 66 -14.41 0.43 27.81
CA VAL A 66 -13.71 -0.85 28.02
C VAL A 66 -14.61 -1.82 28.81
N TYR A 67 -15.10 -1.43 29.96
CA TYR A 67 -15.74 -2.39 30.89
C TYR A 67 -17.21 -2.64 30.61
N LYS A 68 -17.90 -1.71 29.95
CA LYS A 68 -19.31 -1.89 29.60
C LYS A 68 -19.53 -2.29 28.16
N TYR A 69 -18.71 -1.74 27.23
CA TYR A 69 -18.87 -1.95 25.80
C TYR A 69 -17.77 -2.85 25.20
N GLY A 70 -16.76 -3.25 25.96
CA GLY A 70 -15.74 -4.19 25.53
C GLY A 70 -14.77 -3.63 24.47
N VAL A 71 -14.56 -2.31 24.48
CA VAL A 71 -13.61 -1.68 23.55
C VAL A 71 -12.19 -2.06 23.94
N ASP A 72 -11.51 -2.71 23.03
CA ASP A 72 -10.09 -3.06 23.10
C ASP A 72 -9.53 -3.05 21.68
N THR A 73 -9.00 -1.91 21.27
CA THR A 73 -8.59 -1.69 19.89
C THR A 73 -7.13 -2.06 19.69
N ASN A 74 -6.89 -3.10 18.88
CA ASN A 74 -5.56 -3.37 18.35
C ASN A 74 -5.29 -2.46 17.16
N TRP A 75 -4.60 -1.36 17.41
CA TRP A 75 -4.32 -0.36 16.38
C TRP A 75 -3.39 -0.86 15.28
N LEU A 76 -2.58 -1.89 15.51
CA LEU A 76 -1.80 -2.51 14.45
C LEU A 76 -2.72 -3.18 13.42
N ASP A 77 -3.74 -3.92 13.87
CA ASP A 77 -4.72 -4.56 12.98
C ASP A 77 -5.61 -3.54 12.25
N GLU A 78 -5.78 -2.35 12.83
CA GLU A 78 -6.54 -1.28 12.20
C GLU A 78 -5.76 -0.53 11.11
N PHE A 79 -4.44 -0.40 11.26
CA PHE A 79 -3.58 0.30 10.30
C PHE A 79 -2.97 -0.60 9.24
N PHE A 80 -2.83 -1.90 9.53
CA PHE A 80 -2.14 -2.83 8.65
C PHE A 80 -3.04 -3.95 8.17
N GLU A 81 -2.87 -4.31 6.92
CA GLU A 81 -3.54 -5.46 6.32
C GLU A 81 -2.82 -6.75 6.74
N SER A 82 -3.57 -7.72 7.21
CA SER A 82 -3.02 -9.05 7.56
C SER A 82 -2.50 -9.80 6.34
N ALA A 83 -3.06 -9.52 5.16
CA ALA A 83 -2.62 -10.06 3.88
C ALA A 83 -2.95 -9.07 2.76
N ALA A 84 -1.94 -8.37 2.24
CA ALA A 84 -2.04 -7.44 1.13
C ALA A 84 -1.77 -8.19 -0.20
N PRO A 85 -2.78 -8.43 -1.04
CA PRO A 85 -2.60 -9.20 -2.27
C PRO A 85 -1.85 -8.42 -3.35
N THR A 86 -1.16 -9.17 -4.18
CA THR A 86 -0.50 -8.68 -5.39
C THR A 86 -0.85 -9.59 -6.55
N TYR A 87 -1.36 -9.03 -7.63
CA TYR A 87 -1.67 -9.73 -8.88
C TYR A 87 -0.80 -9.16 -9.98
N SER A 88 -0.22 -10.04 -10.80
CA SER A 88 0.51 -9.63 -11.99
C SER A 88 0.12 -10.52 -13.16
N LEU A 89 -0.21 -9.90 -14.28
CA LEU A 89 -0.50 -10.57 -15.54
C LEU A 89 0.33 -9.92 -16.64
N GLU A 90 1.07 -10.73 -17.38
CA GLU A 90 1.84 -10.32 -18.55
C GLU A 90 1.53 -11.24 -19.71
N ALA A 91 1.19 -10.65 -20.86
CA ALA A 91 1.06 -11.35 -22.12
C ALA A 91 2.04 -10.75 -23.11
N ALA A 92 2.79 -11.59 -23.84
CA ALA A 92 3.72 -11.13 -24.85
C ALA A 92 3.64 -12.01 -26.09
N LEU A 93 3.60 -11.35 -27.26
CA LEU A 93 3.62 -11.96 -28.57
C LEU A 93 4.87 -11.48 -29.30
N GLN A 94 5.65 -12.42 -29.79
CA GLN A 94 6.82 -12.14 -30.61
C GLN A 94 6.85 -13.03 -31.84
N GLY A 95 7.49 -12.57 -32.88
CA GLY A 95 7.67 -13.35 -34.09
C GLY A 95 8.26 -12.51 -35.22
N GLY A 96 8.40 -13.10 -36.38
CA GLY A 96 8.84 -12.39 -37.57
C GLY A 96 8.96 -13.28 -38.79
N GLY A 97 8.68 -12.67 -39.95
CA GLY A 97 8.99 -13.24 -41.27
C GLY A 97 10.38 -12.81 -41.77
N GLU A 98 10.62 -13.02 -43.03
CA GLU A 98 11.91 -12.66 -43.64
C GLU A 98 12.22 -11.16 -43.62
N LYS A 99 11.18 -10.33 -43.77
CA LYS A 99 11.31 -8.88 -43.93
C LYS A 99 10.88 -8.05 -42.69
N ALA A 100 10.15 -8.62 -41.77
CA ALA A 100 9.68 -7.90 -40.59
C ALA A 100 9.71 -8.80 -39.34
N SER A 101 10.00 -8.21 -38.19
CA SER A 101 9.88 -8.85 -36.88
C SER A 101 9.15 -7.93 -35.94
N TYR A 102 8.46 -8.52 -34.97
CA TYR A 102 7.65 -7.79 -34.02
C TYR A 102 7.74 -8.39 -32.63
N TYR A 103 7.58 -7.53 -31.66
CA TYR A 103 7.36 -7.88 -30.24
C TYR A 103 6.31 -6.94 -29.68
N VAL A 104 5.28 -7.51 -29.10
CA VAL A 104 4.23 -6.75 -28.38
C VAL A 104 4.04 -7.38 -27.03
N SER A 105 3.99 -6.58 -25.97
CA SER A 105 3.65 -7.07 -24.64
C SER A 105 2.69 -6.12 -23.93
N LEU A 106 1.77 -6.70 -23.17
CA LEU A 106 0.86 -6.03 -22.27
C LEU A 106 1.07 -6.59 -20.86
N GLY A 107 1.29 -5.71 -19.91
CA GLY A 107 1.46 -6.08 -18.52
C GLY A 107 0.48 -5.30 -17.63
N HIS A 108 -0.08 -5.98 -16.65
CA HIS A 108 -0.90 -5.38 -15.60
C HIS A 108 -0.44 -5.86 -14.24
N LEU A 109 -0.22 -4.93 -13.33
CA LEU A 109 0.11 -5.16 -11.93
C LEU A 109 -0.91 -4.44 -11.07
N ASP A 110 -1.51 -5.17 -10.12
CA ASP A 110 -2.32 -4.61 -9.04
C ASP A 110 -1.72 -5.10 -7.72
N GLN A 111 -1.18 -4.18 -6.96
CA GLN A 111 -0.51 -4.43 -5.70
C GLN A 111 -1.17 -3.63 -4.59
N GLN A 112 -1.76 -4.31 -3.64
CA GLN A 112 -2.21 -3.69 -2.41
C GLN A 112 -1.03 -3.52 -1.45
N GLY A 113 -0.97 -2.38 -0.77
CA GLY A 113 0.04 -2.13 0.26
C GLY A 113 -0.35 -2.76 1.59
N ILE A 114 0.64 -3.02 2.42
CA ILE A 114 0.42 -3.52 3.79
C ILE A 114 -0.19 -2.47 4.72
N ILE A 115 -0.11 -1.20 4.36
CA ILE A 115 -0.80 -0.12 5.09
C ILE A 115 -2.18 0.05 4.46
N THR A 116 -3.22 0.07 5.28
CA THR A 116 -4.61 0.26 4.86
C THR A 116 -4.76 1.47 3.92
N LYS A 117 -5.52 1.31 2.85
CA LYS A 117 -5.73 2.34 1.80
C LYS A 117 -4.45 2.77 1.08
N SER A 118 -3.49 1.88 0.93
CA SER A 118 -2.32 2.08 0.08
C SER A 118 -2.24 1.02 -1.01
N GLY A 119 -1.69 1.38 -2.17
CA GLY A 119 -1.55 0.43 -3.27
C GLY A 119 -1.02 1.05 -4.55
N MET A 120 -0.74 0.20 -5.51
CA MET A 120 -0.27 0.59 -6.82
C MET A 120 -0.91 -0.26 -7.90
N ARG A 121 -1.47 0.39 -8.93
CA ARG A 121 -1.89 -0.27 -10.16
C ARG A 121 -1.05 0.25 -11.30
N ARG A 122 -0.50 -0.65 -12.10
CA ARG A 122 0.31 -0.29 -13.24
C ARG A 122 -0.05 -1.13 -14.45
N THR A 123 -0.35 -0.45 -15.55
CA THR A 123 -0.56 -1.09 -16.84
C THR A 123 0.52 -0.60 -17.80
N THR A 124 1.18 -1.51 -18.51
CA THR A 124 2.25 -1.22 -19.47
C THR A 124 1.97 -1.88 -20.80
N LEU A 125 2.18 -1.15 -21.87
CA LEU A 125 2.17 -1.64 -23.24
C LEU A 125 3.52 -1.36 -23.87
N ARG A 126 4.10 -2.36 -24.49
CA ARG A 126 5.29 -2.23 -25.28
C ARG A 126 5.09 -2.87 -26.63
N ALA A 127 5.47 -2.16 -27.67
CA ALA A 127 5.49 -2.66 -29.03
C ALA A 127 6.83 -2.30 -29.69
N THR A 128 7.43 -3.25 -30.38
CA THR A 128 8.63 -3.06 -31.17
C THR A 128 8.43 -3.75 -32.49
N VAL A 129 8.73 -3.04 -33.59
CA VAL A 129 8.68 -3.55 -34.95
C VAL A 129 9.98 -3.19 -35.62
N ASP A 130 10.64 -4.16 -36.25
CA ASP A 130 11.81 -3.96 -37.07
C ASP A 130 11.50 -4.49 -38.49
N SER A 131 11.81 -3.72 -39.53
CA SER A 131 11.55 -4.07 -40.90
C SER A 131 12.81 -3.87 -41.76
N LYS A 132 13.10 -4.86 -42.60
CA LYS A 132 14.08 -4.75 -43.70
C LYS A 132 13.35 -4.25 -44.93
N VAL A 133 13.48 -2.97 -45.22
CA VAL A 133 12.84 -2.37 -46.38
C VAL A 133 13.52 -2.87 -47.67
N ASN A 134 14.86 -2.94 -47.62
CA ASN A 134 15.71 -3.55 -48.62
C ASN A 134 17.05 -3.98 -48.00
N ASP A 135 18.02 -4.42 -48.81
CA ASP A 135 19.28 -4.99 -48.28
C ASP A 135 20.15 -3.96 -47.56
N TRP A 136 20.00 -2.69 -47.86
CA TRP A 136 20.77 -1.61 -47.27
C TRP A 136 19.99 -0.75 -46.30
N PHE A 137 18.64 -0.87 -46.23
CA PHE A 137 17.81 -0.03 -45.38
C PHE A 137 16.93 -0.85 -44.43
N ARG A 138 17.06 -0.57 -43.15
CA ARG A 138 16.23 -1.14 -42.10
C ARG A 138 15.56 -0.01 -41.34
N LEU A 139 14.30 -0.23 -40.97
CA LEU A 139 13.49 0.68 -40.16
C LEU A 139 13.05 -0.05 -38.88
N GLY A 140 13.26 0.58 -37.73
CA GLY A 140 12.77 0.10 -36.43
C GLY A 140 11.93 1.15 -35.77
N ALA A 141 10.83 0.72 -35.17
CA ALA A 141 9.98 1.54 -34.33
C ALA A 141 9.74 0.86 -32.99
N GLN A 142 9.78 1.64 -31.89
CA GLN A 142 9.50 1.15 -30.56
C GLN A 142 8.61 2.13 -29.86
N VAL A 143 7.53 1.60 -29.25
CA VAL A 143 6.58 2.34 -28.40
C VAL A 143 6.55 1.69 -27.03
N ASN A 144 6.65 2.49 -25.99
CA ASN A 144 6.45 2.06 -24.61
C ASN A 144 5.46 3.03 -23.97
N LEU A 145 4.35 2.50 -23.51
CA LEU A 145 3.33 3.25 -22.80
C LEU A 145 3.17 2.66 -21.39
N GLY A 146 3.01 3.51 -20.41
CA GLY A 146 2.79 3.09 -19.03
C GLY A 146 1.80 4.02 -18.35
N TYR A 147 0.85 3.43 -17.67
CA TYR A 147 -0.05 4.14 -16.79
C TYR A 147 0.12 3.55 -15.38
N THR A 148 0.40 4.42 -14.41
CA THR A 148 0.54 4.01 -13.01
C THR A 148 -0.36 4.87 -12.15
N LYS A 149 -1.20 4.22 -11.35
CA LYS A 149 -2.00 4.85 -10.29
C LYS A 149 -1.43 4.39 -8.96
N ASN A 150 -0.95 5.33 -8.16
CA ASN A 150 -0.53 5.09 -6.79
C ASN A 150 -1.62 5.60 -5.85
N GLU A 151 -2.04 4.75 -4.94
CA GLU A 151 -2.87 5.12 -3.81
C GLU A 151 -1.96 5.14 -2.59
N THR A 152 -1.70 6.33 -2.09
CA THR A 152 -0.84 6.53 -0.92
C THR A 152 -1.71 6.98 0.23
N ASN A 153 -1.56 6.35 1.37
CA ASN A 153 -2.21 6.84 2.57
C ASN A 153 -1.75 8.29 2.80
N VAL A 154 -2.71 9.21 2.91
CA VAL A 154 -2.48 10.67 3.01
C VAL A 154 -1.47 11.03 4.11
N TYR A 155 -1.34 10.17 5.07
CA TYR A 155 -0.54 10.36 6.26
C TYR A 155 0.95 10.07 6.10
N SER A 156 1.33 9.36 5.03
CA SER A 156 2.75 9.09 4.76
C SER A 156 3.49 10.32 4.20
N ASN A 157 2.76 11.32 3.69
CA ASN A 157 3.31 12.48 3.01
C ASN A 157 3.31 13.78 3.83
N LEU A 158 2.75 13.77 5.05
CA LEU A 158 2.79 14.93 5.90
C LEU A 158 4.17 15.03 6.58
N ILE A 159 5.05 15.80 5.97
CA ILE A 159 6.34 16.16 6.54
C ILE A 159 6.06 17.13 7.69
N TYR A 160 6.38 16.72 8.90
CA TYR A 160 6.36 17.60 10.05
C TYR A 160 7.56 18.55 9.99
N ASN A 161 7.29 19.84 9.80
CA ASN A 161 8.30 20.90 9.90
C ASN A 161 8.41 21.32 11.36
N GLY A 162 9.17 20.61 12.17
CA GLY A 162 9.33 21.00 13.54
C GLY A 162 9.84 19.92 14.47
N GLU A 163 10.12 20.30 15.65
CA GLU A 163 10.65 19.47 16.73
C GLU A 163 9.60 18.50 17.23
N GLY A 164 9.78 17.21 17.03
CA GLY A 164 8.88 16.19 17.58
C GLY A 164 8.80 14.89 16.79
N VAL A 165 8.05 13.94 17.32
CA VAL A 165 7.76 12.65 16.72
C VAL A 165 6.87 12.85 15.51
N ASN A 166 7.21 12.21 14.37
CA ASN A 166 6.35 12.22 13.19
C ASN A 166 5.09 11.38 13.46
N LEU A 167 4.08 12.02 14.02
CA LEU A 167 2.79 11.41 14.35
C LEU A 167 1.98 10.95 13.14
N ASN A 168 2.44 11.26 11.93
CA ASN A 168 1.79 10.84 10.70
C ASN A 168 2.32 9.50 10.16
N ASN A 169 3.29 8.90 10.85
CA ASN A 169 3.76 7.57 10.51
C ASN A 169 2.78 6.51 11.07
N PRO A 170 2.14 5.69 10.24
CA PRO A 170 1.17 4.69 10.70
C PRO A 170 1.71 3.73 11.75
N ILE A 171 2.99 3.37 11.69
CA ILE A 171 3.63 2.48 12.68
C ILE A 171 3.71 3.18 14.04
N VAL A 172 4.17 4.45 14.04
CA VAL A 172 4.25 5.24 15.27
C VAL A 172 2.87 5.44 15.86
N MET A 173 1.89 5.76 15.01
CA MET A 173 0.49 5.97 15.42
C MET A 173 -0.11 4.72 16.05
N ALA A 174 0.02 3.58 15.39
CA ALA A 174 -0.51 2.32 15.90
C ALA A 174 0.09 1.94 17.26
N ARG A 175 1.34 2.32 17.53
CA ARG A 175 2.02 2.05 18.81
C ARG A 175 1.77 3.07 19.90
N MET A 176 1.43 4.30 19.55
CA MET A 176 1.15 5.38 20.50
C MET A 176 -0.33 5.54 20.80
N ALA A 177 -1.20 4.97 19.99
CA ALA A 177 -2.63 5.06 20.16
C ALA A 177 -3.08 4.27 21.40
N ARG A 178 -4.08 4.82 22.05
CA ARG A 178 -4.60 4.22 23.29
C ARG A 178 -5.58 3.11 22.96
N PRO A 179 -5.41 1.89 23.47
CA PRO A 179 -6.26 0.76 23.11
C PRO A 179 -7.72 0.90 23.61
N TYR A 180 -7.99 1.80 24.54
CA TYR A 180 -9.35 2.10 24.98
C TYR A 180 -10.11 3.07 24.08
N ASP A 181 -9.44 3.68 23.10
CA ASP A 181 -10.11 4.48 22.07
C ASP A 181 -10.68 3.58 20.98
N SER A 182 -11.92 3.86 20.57
CA SER A 182 -12.59 3.06 19.55
C SER A 182 -12.13 3.45 18.14
N ALA A 183 -11.87 2.46 17.29
CA ALA A 183 -11.67 2.67 15.84
C ALA A 183 -12.96 3.02 15.10
N ARG A 184 -14.12 3.00 15.78
CA ARG A 184 -15.42 3.38 15.24
C ARG A 184 -15.86 4.70 15.84
N TYR A 185 -16.57 5.49 15.03
CA TYR A 185 -17.29 6.65 15.58
C TYR A 185 -18.30 6.16 16.61
N TRP A 186 -18.50 6.95 17.63
CA TRP A 186 -19.56 6.69 18.60
C TRP A 186 -20.19 8.00 19.06
N THR A 187 -21.45 7.92 19.43
CA THR A 187 -22.23 9.03 19.96
C THR A 187 -22.94 8.59 21.21
N ARG A 188 -23.22 9.54 22.10
CA ARG A 188 -24.04 9.27 23.27
C ARG A 188 -25.49 9.59 22.97
N ALA A 189 -26.36 8.58 23.08
CA ALA A 189 -27.81 8.73 22.92
C ALA A 189 -28.41 9.49 24.10
N ALA A 190 -29.66 9.95 23.96
CA ALA A 190 -30.39 10.68 24.98
C ALA A 190 -30.61 9.89 26.29
N ASP A 191 -30.60 8.58 26.24
CA ASP A 191 -30.68 7.66 27.34
C ASP A 191 -29.32 7.42 28.05
N GLY A 192 -28.25 8.08 27.56
CA GLY A 192 -26.90 7.95 28.08
C GLY A 192 -26.11 6.76 27.51
N SER A 193 -26.72 5.90 26.67
CA SER A 193 -26.01 4.77 26.06
C SER A 193 -25.06 5.23 24.96
N ILE A 194 -23.97 4.47 24.72
CA ILE A 194 -23.07 4.69 23.62
C ILE A 194 -23.54 3.86 22.42
N GLN A 195 -23.69 4.54 21.28
CA GLN A 195 -24.02 3.93 20.00
C GLN A 195 -22.80 4.02 19.08
N PHE A 196 -22.34 2.86 18.58
CA PHE A 196 -21.23 2.79 17.65
C PHE A 196 -21.72 2.93 16.21
N GLY A 197 -21.08 3.82 15.48
CA GLY A 197 -21.29 4.03 14.06
C GLY A 197 -20.32 3.22 13.18
N GLU A 198 -20.05 3.73 12.00
CA GLU A 198 -19.11 3.15 11.06
C GLU A 198 -17.66 3.29 11.57
N ARG A 199 -16.76 2.50 10.96
CA ARG A 199 -15.32 2.64 11.17
C ARG A 199 -14.88 4.05 10.78
N ALA A 200 -14.07 4.67 11.62
CA ALA A 200 -13.61 6.02 11.36
C ALA A 200 -12.70 6.06 10.12
N ASP A 201 -13.07 6.87 9.13
CA ASP A 201 -12.26 7.04 7.92
C ASP A 201 -10.90 7.68 8.18
N ARG A 202 -10.80 8.41 9.28
CA ARG A 202 -9.60 9.11 9.73
C ARG A 202 -9.10 8.51 11.03
N LEU A 203 -8.63 7.27 11.00
CA LEU A 203 -8.11 6.56 12.17
C LEU A 203 -7.06 7.37 12.95
N LEU A 204 -6.28 8.18 12.26
CA LEU A 204 -5.27 9.04 12.88
C LEU A 204 -5.84 10.06 13.87
N TYR A 205 -6.94 10.68 13.54
CA TYR A 205 -7.57 11.63 14.45
C TYR A 205 -8.18 10.96 15.67
N THR A 206 -8.71 9.76 15.50
CA THR A 206 -9.27 8.97 16.60
C THR A 206 -8.20 8.39 17.52
N ALA A 207 -7.03 8.02 16.97
CA ALA A 207 -5.99 7.37 17.74
C ALA A 207 -5.19 8.31 18.66
N LEU A 208 -4.95 9.56 18.27
CA LEU A 208 -4.12 10.49 19.05
C LEU A 208 -4.82 11.80 19.44
N TRP A 209 -5.76 12.22 18.64
CA TRP A 209 -6.50 13.44 18.86
C TRP A 209 -7.99 13.12 18.91
N ARG A 210 -8.52 13.18 20.10
CA ARG A 210 -9.94 13.43 20.25
C ARG A 210 -10.15 14.94 20.18
N PRO A 211 -10.65 15.52 19.10
CA PRO A 211 -11.59 16.60 19.30
C PRO A 211 -12.76 15.98 20.04
N ASP A 212 -13.21 16.57 21.11
CA ASP A 212 -14.46 16.20 21.75
C ASP A 212 -15.51 16.08 20.65
N PHE A 213 -15.94 14.84 20.35
CA PHE A 213 -17.03 14.59 19.42
C PHE A 213 -18.38 14.90 20.06
N SER A 214 -18.39 15.80 21.03
CA SER A 214 -19.56 16.26 21.79
C SER A 214 -20.09 17.62 21.31
N GLU A 215 -19.73 18.06 20.07
CA GLU A 215 -20.42 19.15 19.39
C GLU A 215 -21.16 18.69 18.16
#